data_3c6dd6d6f288f31f09bc2bf3acdeffab
#
_entry.id   3c6dd6d6f288f31f09bc2bf3acdeffab
#
_cell.length_a   1.000
_cell.length_b   1.000
_cell.length_c   1.000
_cell.angle_alpha   90.00
_cell.angle_beta   90.00
_cell.angle_gamma   90.00
#
_symmetry.space_group_name_H-M   'P 1'
#
loop_
_entity.id
_entity.type
_entity.pdbx_description
1 polymer ?
#
loop_
_entity_poly.entity_id
_entity_poly.type
_entity_poly.pdbx_seq_one_letter_code
_entity_poly.pdbx_strand_id
1 'polypeptide(L)'
;MRIIMKSERQVEGGIKKYLLKYELIANGFPKDEGEGSYYGVTVEQFIWSEEKRVWERYDSAEVTGFSESLKESMLFFEKIVKGDVMPVCLENIVDDWKSAFCLDNKESA
;
A
#
# COMPACT_ATOMS: atom_id res chain seq x y z
N MET A 1 4.97 -15.08 3.48
CA MET A 1 4.46 -13.71 3.54
C MET A 1 4.30 -13.28 4.99
N ARG A 2 4.73 -12.10 5.28
CA ARG A 2 4.68 -11.59 6.64
C ARG A 2 4.21 -10.14 6.63
N ILE A 3 3.31 -9.81 7.55
CA ILE A 3 2.81 -8.45 7.66
C ILE A 3 3.77 -7.65 8.54
N ILE A 4 4.29 -6.56 7.99
CA ILE A 4 5.23 -5.69 8.68
C ILE A 4 4.51 -4.57 9.41
N MET A 5 3.55 -3.94 8.76
CA MET A 5 2.83 -2.81 9.32
C MET A 5 1.38 -2.86 8.87
N LYS A 6 0.50 -2.35 9.72
CA LYS A 6 -0.91 -2.22 9.40
C LYS A 6 -1.37 -0.83 9.80
N SER A 7 -2.31 -0.29 9.07
CA SER A 7 -2.91 0.98 9.41
C SER A 7 -4.33 1.05 8.87
N GLU A 8 -5.16 1.86 9.49
CA GLU A 8 -6.54 2.04 9.07
C GLU A 8 -6.86 3.52 9.05
N ARG A 9 -7.66 3.93 8.09
CA ARG A 9 -8.12 5.31 7.98
C ARG A 9 -9.60 5.31 7.69
N GLN A 10 -10.35 6.14 8.39
CA GLN A 10 -11.75 6.36 8.05
C GLN A 10 -11.85 7.68 7.34
N VAL A 11 -12.48 7.66 6.18
CA VAL A 11 -12.62 8.84 5.34
C VAL A 11 -14.11 9.10 5.14
N GLU A 12 -14.54 10.31 5.40
CA GLU A 12 -15.92 10.69 5.17
C GLU A 12 -15.97 11.66 4.02
N GLY A 13 -16.66 11.26 2.97
CA GLY A 13 -16.81 12.10 1.79
C GLY A 13 -18.27 12.30 1.49
N GLY A 14 -18.83 13.41 1.96
CA GLY A 14 -20.22 13.69 1.72
C GLY A 14 -21.12 12.70 2.42
N ILE A 15 -21.88 11.94 1.65
CA ILE A 15 -22.86 11.02 2.20
C ILE A 15 -22.25 9.66 2.55
N LYS A 16 -21.08 9.36 2.03
CA LYS A 16 -20.51 8.04 2.20
C LYS A 16 -19.34 8.03 3.16
N LYS A 17 -19.23 6.94 3.90
CA LYS A 17 -18.11 6.72 4.78
C LYS A 17 -17.30 5.55 4.25
N TYR A 18 -15.99 5.73 4.22
CA TYR A 18 -15.08 4.69 3.75
C TYR A 18 -14.15 4.29 4.87
N LEU A 19 -13.78 3.02 4.87
CA LEU A 19 -12.73 2.51 5.73
C LEU A 19 -11.64 1.97 4.83
N LEU A 20 -10.44 2.47 5.02
CA LEU A 20 -9.28 2.03 4.24
C LEU A 20 -8.35 1.27 5.16
N LYS A 21 -8.02 0.05 4.78
CA LYS A 21 -7.10 -0.78 5.53
C LYS A 21 -5.84 -0.97 4.69
N TYR A 22 -4.72 -0.68 5.29
CA TYR A 22 -3.42 -0.75 4.62
C TYR A 22 -2.53 -1.76 5.30
N GLU A 23 -1.80 -2.53 4.51
CA GLU A 23 -0.81 -3.45 5.03
C GLU A 23 0.46 -3.36 4.23
N LEU A 24 1.58 -3.33 4.93
CA LEU A 24 2.89 -3.46 4.31
C LEU A 24 3.31 -4.90 4.56
N ILE A 25 3.59 -5.61 3.49
CA ILE A 25 3.91 -7.03 3.57
C ILE A 25 5.31 -7.29 3.05
N ALA A 26 5.91 -8.31 3.60
CA ALA A 26 7.22 -8.77 3.14
C ALA A 26 7.07 -10.18 2.60
N ASN A 27 7.57 -10.39 1.39
CA ASN A 27 7.62 -11.71 0.78
C ASN A 27 9.09 -12.13 0.74
N GLY A 28 9.45 -13.04 1.64
CA GLY A 28 10.80 -13.52 1.68
C GLY A 28 11.02 -14.60 0.64
N PHE A 29 12.24 -14.71 0.21
CA PHE A 29 12.63 -15.82 -0.64
C PHE A 29 13.16 -16.93 0.21
N PRO A 30 12.80 -18.16 -0.10
CA PRO A 30 13.42 -19.28 0.58
C PRO A 30 14.81 -19.51 0.00
N LYS A 31 15.64 -18.52 0.11
CA LYS A 31 16.95 -18.56 -0.50
C LYS A 31 18.01 -18.92 0.47
N ASP A 32 19.02 -19.54 -0.05
CA ASP A 32 20.15 -19.89 0.75
C ASP A 32 20.88 -18.66 1.25
N GLU A 33 20.89 -17.65 0.43
CA GLU A 33 21.56 -16.41 0.78
C GLU A 33 20.83 -15.68 1.89
N GLY A 34 19.55 -15.93 2.04
CA GLY A 34 18.79 -15.31 3.09
C GLY A 34 18.62 -13.83 2.97
N GLU A 35 18.91 -13.30 1.80
CA GLU A 35 18.93 -11.86 1.63
C GLU A 35 17.72 -11.31 0.95
N GLY A 36 16.96 -12.13 0.31
CA GLY A 36 15.95 -11.63 -0.57
C GLY A 36 14.62 -11.43 0.11
N SER A 37 14.24 -10.20 0.31
CA SER A 37 12.88 -9.86 0.70
C SER A 37 12.40 -8.80 -0.23
N TYR A 38 11.20 -8.99 -0.75
CA TYR A 38 10.52 -7.96 -1.49
C TYR A 38 9.34 -7.49 -0.68
N TYR A 39 9.08 -6.21 -0.77
CA TYR A 39 8.00 -5.62 -0.01
C TYR A 39 6.87 -5.23 -0.93
N GLY A 40 5.66 -5.33 -0.42
CA GLY A 40 4.48 -4.94 -1.15
C GLY A 40 3.49 -4.28 -0.23
N VAL A 41 2.45 -3.71 -0.81
CA VAL A 41 1.41 -3.07 -0.03
C VAL A 41 0.05 -3.55 -0.52
N THR A 42 -0.88 -3.64 0.43
CA THR A 42 -2.27 -3.92 0.09
C THR A 42 -3.13 -2.79 0.63
N VAL A 43 -4.15 -2.46 -0.13
CA VAL A 43 -5.14 -1.48 0.29
C VAL A 43 -6.51 -2.08 0.07
N GLU A 44 -7.30 -2.11 1.13
CA GLU A 44 -8.68 -2.56 1.04
C GLU A 44 -9.59 -1.40 1.37
N GLN A 45 -10.63 -1.25 0.58
CA GLN A 45 -11.61 -0.19 0.77
C GLN A 45 -12.96 -0.79 1.12
N PHE A 46 -13.54 -0.29 2.20
CA PHE A 46 -14.86 -0.70 2.65
C PHE A 46 -15.79 0.50 2.64
N ILE A 47 -17.05 0.24 2.39
CA ILE A 47 -18.08 1.27 2.43
C ILE A 47 -19.06 0.90 3.53
N TRP A 48 -19.46 1.87 4.32
CA TRP A 48 -20.44 1.65 5.37
C TRP A 48 -21.82 1.46 4.76
N SER A 49 -22.48 0.37 5.15
CA SER A 49 -23.84 0.09 4.73
C SER A 49 -24.80 0.51 5.83
N GLU A 50 -25.59 1.53 5.56
CA GLU A 50 -26.58 2.00 6.54
C GLU A 50 -27.67 0.97 6.77
N GLU A 51 -28.04 0.25 5.74
CA GLU A 51 -29.06 -0.76 5.84
C GLU A 51 -28.67 -1.91 6.73
N LYS A 52 -27.48 -2.45 6.49
CA LYS A 52 -27.02 -3.63 7.21
C LYS A 52 -26.19 -3.29 8.43
N ARG A 53 -25.77 -2.04 8.55
CA ARG A 53 -24.95 -1.57 9.64
C ARG A 53 -23.65 -2.33 9.78
N VAL A 54 -23.01 -2.54 8.64
CA VAL A 54 -21.72 -3.22 8.57
C VAL A 54 -20.87 -2.55 7.51
N TRP A 55 -19.57 -2.77 7.59
CA TRP A 55 -18.64 -2.36 6.55
C TRP A 55 -18.66 -3.42 5.48
N GLU A 56 -18.89 -3.02 4.25
CA GLU A 56 -18.89 -3.93 3.12
C GLU A 56 -17.68 -3.67 2.24
N ARG A 57 -17.02 -4.73 1.85
CA ARG A 57 -15.84 -4.59 1.01
C ARG A 57 -16.27 -4.08 -0.36
N TYR A 58 -15.58 -3.04 -0.79
CA TYR A 58 -15.89 -2.40 -2.05
C TYR A 58 -14.81 -2.64 -3.10
N ASP A 59 -13.55 -2.53 -2.71
CA ASP A 59 -12.45 -2.63 -3.66
C ASP A 59 -11.19 -3.00 -2.91
N SER A 60 -10.24 -3.55 -3.64
CA SER A 60 -8.95 -3.85 -3.05
C SER A 60 -7.90 -3.82 -4.14
N ALA A 61 -6.67 -3.55 -3.73
CA ALA A 61 -5.54 -3.56 -4.64
C ALA A 61 -4.32 -4.04 -3.89
N GLU A 62 -3.43 -4.67 -4.62
CA GLU A 62 -2.20 -5.18 -4.05
C GLU A 62 -1.08 -4.96 -5.05
N VAL A 63 0.04 -4.45 -4.56
CA VAL A 63 1.25 -4.34 -5.36
C VAL A 63 2.33 -5.10 -4.62
N THR A 64 2.91 -6.09 -5.28
CA THR A 64 3.94 -6.92 -4.68
C THR A 64 5.28 -6.63 -5.32
N GLY A 65 6.33 -6.85 -4.53
CA GLY A 65 7.68 -6.76 -5.08
C GLY A 65 8.07 -5.39 -5.58
N PHE A 66 7.54 -4.33 -4.98
CA PHE A 66 7.85 -3.01 -5.52
C PHE A 66 9.19 -2.46 -5.00
N SER A 67 9.72 -3.01 -3.95
CA SER A 67 11.00 -2.55 -3.42
C SER A 67 11.64 -3.63 -2.58
N GLU A 68 12.96 -3.63 -2.56
CA GLU A 68 13.74 -4.52 -1.69
C GLU A 68 14.19 -3.81 -0.43
N SER A 69 13.93 -2.51 -0.33
CA SER A 69 14.37 -1.72 0.81
C SER A 69 13.24 -1.57 1.81
N LEU A 70 13.46 -2.04 3.02
CA LEU A 70 12.46 -1.88 4.07
C LEU A 70 12.21 -0.41 4.37
N LYS A 71 13.28 0.37 4.44
CA LYS A 71 13.18 1.78 4.78
C LYS A 71 12.34 2.53 3.76
N GLU A 72 12.62 2.30 2.47
CA GLU A 72 11.85 2.97 1.42
C GLU A 72 10.42 2.49 1.41
N SER A 73 10.21 1.20 1.68
CA SER A 73 8.87 0.65 1.71
C SER A 73 8.05 1.25 2.84
N MET A 74 8.67 1.46 3.99
CA MET A 74 7.97 2.08 5.11
C MET A 74 7.63 3.54 4.82
N LEU A 75 8.52 4.26 4.16
CA LEU A 75 8.24 5.63 3.76
C LEU A 75 7.07 5.69 2.78
N PHE A 76 7.07 4.79 1.82
CA PHE A 76 5.98 4.72 0.87
C PHE A 76 4.66 4.37 1.57
N PHE A 77 4.72 3.42 2.48
CA PHE A 77 3.54 3.02 3.23
C PHE A 77 2.94 4.20 3.99
N GLU A 78 3.79 4.95 4.68
CA GLU A 78 3.32 6.12 5.41
C GLU A 78 2.70 7.15 4.48
N LYS A 79 3.28 7.31 3.31
CA LYS A 79 2.78 8.28 2.35
C LYS A 79 1.37 7.92 1.88
N ILE A 80 1.14 6.65 1.55
CA ILE A 80 -0.19 6.27 1.07
C ILE A 80 -1.24 6.32 2.19
N VAL A 81 -0.84 6.02 3.42
CA VAL A 81 -1.76 6.11 4.54
C VAL A 81 -2.16 7.57 4.79
N LYS A 82 -1.17 8.45 4.84
CA LYS A 82 -1.46 9.87 5.07
C LYS A 82 -2.28 10.50 3.96
N GLY A 83 -2.12 10.00 2.74
CA GLY A 83 -2.85 10.53 1.61
C GLY A 83 -4.20 9.89 1.39
N ASP A 84 -4.62 8.98 2.28
CA ASP A 84 -5.90 8.28 2.14
C ASP A 84 -6.04 7.67 0.75
N VAL A 85 -4.96 7.04 0.28
CA VAL A 85 -4.93 6.49 -1.07
C VAL A 85 -5.89 5.32 -1.18
N MET A 86 -6.71 5.35 -2.22
CA MET A 86 -7.69 4.29 -2.46
C MET A 86 -7.13 3.24 -3.39
N PRO A 87 -7.70 2.03 -3.38
CA PRO A 87 -7.16 0.94 -4.20
C PRO A 87 -7.00 1.31 -5.67
N VAL A 88 -7.95 2.06 -6.21
CA VAL A 88 -7.94 2.39 -7.63
C VAL A 88 -6.73 3.26 -8.00
N CYS A 89 -6.16 3.97 -7.04
CA CYS A 89 -5.03 4.86 -7.30
C CYS A 89 -3.68 4.22 -6.98
N LEU A 90 -3.67 3.05 -6.38
CA LEU A 90 -2.43 2.48 -5.85
C LEU A 90 -1.39 2.24 -6.94
N GLU A 91 -1.77 1.65 -8.04
CA GLU A 91 -0.80 1.35 -9.09
C GLU A 91 -0.15 2.61 -9.65
N ASN A 92 -0.94 3.64 -9.86
CA ASN A 92 -0.41 4.90 -10.39
C ASN A 92 0.59 5.52 -9.42
N ILE A 93 0.28 5.44 -8.14
CA ILE A 93 1.16 6.02 -7.14
C ILE A 93 2.46 5.23 -7.02
N VAL A 94 2.38 3.91 -7.15
CA VAL A 94 3.58 3.08 -7.16
C VAL A 94 4.44 3.41 -8.38
N ASP A 95 3.81 3.58 -9.53
CA ASP A 95 4.53 3.92 -10.74
C ASP A 95 5.24 5.26 -10.60
N ASP A 96 4.55 6.24 -10.04
CA ASP A 96 5.14 7.56 -9.79
C ASP A 96 6.32 7.45 -8.84
N TRP A 97 6.16 6.67 -7.79
CA TRP A 97 7.23 6.48 -6.81
C TRP A 97 8.47 5.88 -7.47
N LYS A 98 8.27 4.83 -8.26
CA LYS A 98 9.37 4.17 -8.94
C LYS A 98 10.04 5.10 -9.96
N SER A 99 9.24 5.87 -10.67
CA SER A 99 9.77 6.80 -11.66
C SER A 99 10.65 7.85 -11.00
N ALA A 100 10.23 8.35 -9.85
CA ALA A 100 11.01 9.33 -9.13
C ALA A 100 12.37 8.76 -8.74
N PHE A 101 12.40 7.53 -8.25
CA PHE A 101 13.66 6.90 -7.90
C PHE A 101 14.55 6.67 -9.12
N CYS A 102 13.95 6.25 -10.21
CA CYS A 102 14.72 6.03 -11.43
C CYS A 102 15.32 7.32 -11.94
N LEU A 103 14.57 8.42 -11.89
CA LEU A 103 15.08 9.70 -12.32
C LEU A 103 16.21 10.17 -11.44
N ASP A 104 16.08 10.02 -10.15
CA ASP A 104 17.13 10.39 -9.23
C ASP A 104 18.41 9.61 -9.51
N ASN A 105 18.26 8.32 -9.73
CA ASN A 105 19.40 7.47 -10.03
C ASN A 105 20.11 7.91 -11.32
N LYS A 106 19.34 8.24 -12.32
CA LYS A 106 19.89 8.67 -13.60
C LYS A 106 20.65 9.96 -13.46
N GLU A 107 20.12 10.87 -12.67
CA GLU A 107 20.79 12.15 -12.47
C GLU A 107 22.07 11.99 -11.67
N SER A 108 22.10 11.02 -10.79
CA SER A 108 23.30 10.77 -10.00
C SER A 108 24.42 10.18 -10.83
N ALA A 109 24.05 9.52 -11.89
CA ALA A 109 25.05 8.92 -12.74
C ALA A 109 25.71 9.94 -13.62
#